data_b3d65626be05acdc270e1064c629969c
#
_entry.id   b3d65626be05acdc270e1064c629969c
#
_cell.length_a   1.000
_cell.length_b   1.000
_cell.length_c   1.000
_cell.angle_alpha   90.00
_cell.angle_beta   90.00
_cell.angle_gamma   90.00
#
_symmetry.space_group_name_H-M   'P 1'
#
loop_
_entity.id
_entity.type
_entity.pdbx_description
1 polymer ?
#
loop_
_entity_poly.entity_id
_entity_poly.type
_entity_poly.pdbx_seq_one_letter_code
_entity_poly.pdbx_strand_id
1 'polypeptide(L)'
;MELHVTKRKGREIVVLLDNDMRIVKPVYDYLKYQDQRDRAINTLIAYGNDLKAFWEFLSDYGYAYDEVSPKMIGEYKEYLMSEDDNIIAINKEGARTAKTINRMLSTLHGFYQYKADMQEIDNPLLMHEVNRPFNAFKGILEHARSDNKTKQS
;
A
#
# COMPACT_ATOMS: atom_id res chain seq x y z
N MET A 1 9.98 -6.52 10.91
CA MET A 1 8.77 -5.74 11.29
C MET A 1 7.60 -6.67 11.55
N GLU A 2 6.73 -6.30 12.46
CA GLU A 2 5.60 -7.14 12.85
C GLU A 2 4.31 -6.33 12.90
N LEU A 3 3.23 -6.94 12.40
CA LEU A 3 1.89 -6.36 12.50
C LEU A 3 1.17 -7.02 13.66
N HIS A 4 0.64 -6.22 14.57
CA HIS A 4 -0.07 -6.69 15.74
C HIS A 4 -1.49 -6.18 15.78
N VAL A 5 -2.42 -7.04 16.18
CA VAL A 5 -3.79 -6.65 16.52
C VAL A 5 -3.89 -6.66 18.03
N THR A 6 -4.24 -5.54 18.62
CA THR A 6 -4.37 -5.41 20.08
C THR A 6 -5.67 -4.69 20.41
N LYS A 7 -6.00 -4.62 21.69
CA LYS A 7 -7.20 -3.91 22.13
C LYS A 7 -6.82 -2.64 22.88
N ARG A 8 -7.51 -1.56 22.57
CA ARG A 8 -7.39 -0.31 23.30
C ARG A 8 -8.80 0.18 23.62
N LYS A 9 -9.09 0.33 24.90
CA LYS A 9 -10.42 0.76 25.39
C LYS A 9 -11.54 -0.13 24.84
N GLY A 10 -11.30 -1.45 24.81
CA GLY A 10 -12.29 -2.43 24.35
C GLY A 10 -12.42 -2.55 22.83
N ARG A 11 -11.66 -1.79 22.05
CA ARG A 11 -11.70 -1.79 20.60
C ARG A 11 -10.43 -2.37 20.01
N GLU A 12 -10.54 -3.22 19.00
CA GLU A 12 -9.38 -3.78 18.32
C GLU A 12 -8.70 -2.71 17.46
N ILE A 13 -7.39 -2.61 17.58
CA ILE A 13 -6.56 -1.73 16.76
C ILE A 13 -5.43 -2.52 16.14
N VAL A 14 -4.95 -2.04 14.99
CA VAL A 14 -3.85 -2.65 14.25
C VAL A 14 -2.64 -1.73 14.35
N VAL A 15 -1.50 -2.29 14.75
CA VAL A 15 -0.25 -1.55 14.92
C VAL A 15 0.87 -2.25 14.17
N LEU A 16 1.67 -1.47 13.46
CA LEU A 16 2.90 -1.94 12.86
C LEU A 16 4.08 -1.58 13.77
N LEU A 17 4.88 -2.58 14.13
CA LEU A 17 6.08 -2.40 14.95
C LEU A 17 7.32 -2.59 14.07
N ASP A 18 8.32 -1.74 14.27
CA ASP A 18 9.61 -1.88 13.60
C ASP A 18 10.47 -2.97 14.26
N ASN A 19 11.71 -3.13 13.80
CA ASN A 19 12.60 -4.16 14.32
C ASN A 19 13.04 -3.90 15.77
N ASP A 20 12.89 -2.66 16.26
CA ASP A 20 13.15 -2.29 17.65
C ASP A 20 11.90 -2.33 18.51
N MET A 21 10.81 -2.93 18.00
CA MET A 21 9.51 -3.05 18.66
C MET A 21 8.87 -1.69 18.97
N ARG A 22 9.17 -0.68 18.16
CA ARG A 22 8.58 0.65 18.25
C ARG A 22 7.46 0.79 17.24
N ILE A 23 6.44 1.54 17.62
CA ILE A 23 5.32 1.82 16.71
C ILE A 23 5.80 2.65 15.52
N VAL A 24 5.47 2.20 14.30
CA VAL A 24 5.69 2.99 13.09
C VAL A 24 4.58 4.02 13.02
N LYS A 25 4.88 5.22 13.51
CA LYS A 25 3.87 6.25 13.73
C LYS A 25 3.08 6.66 12.48
N PRO A 26 3.69 6.88 11.31
CA PRO A 26 2.90 7.25 10.13
C PRO A 26 1.85 6.20 9.75
N VAL A 27 2.19 4.93 9.89
CA VAL A 27 1.26 3.83 9.64
C VAL A 27 0.16 3.79 10.69
N TYR A 28 0.54 3.96 11.96
CA TYR A 28 -0.43 4.02 13.07
C TYR A 28 -1.46 5.12 12.83
N ASP A 29 -1.02 6.32 12.46
CA ASP A 29 -1.90 7.46 12.22
C ASP A 29 -2.88 7.17 11.08
N TYR A 30 -2.41 6.56 10.00
CA TYR A 30 -3.27 6.21 8.86
C TYR A 30 -4.29 5.13 9.22
N LEU A 31 -3.87 4.08 9.92
CA LEU A 31 -4.78 3.00 10.32
C LEU A 31 -5.82 3.51 11.31
N LYS A 32 -5.43 4.40 12.22
CA LYS A 32 -6.36 5.07 13.13
C LYS A 32 -7.39 5.91 12.37
N TYR A 33 -6.93 6.64 11.36
CA TYR A 33 -7.83 7.44 10.51
C TYR A 33 -8.84 6.53 9.79
N GLN A 34 -8.39 5.40 9.25
CA GLN A 34 -9.28 4.44 8.59
C GLN A 34 -10.26 3.79 9.57
N ASP A 35 -9.82 3.52 10.80
CA ASP A 35 -10.68 3.02 11.85
C ASP A 35 -11.78 4.02 12.21
N GLN A 36 -11.44 5.31 12.26
CA GLN A 36 -12.43 6.38 12.48
C GLN A 36 -13.45 6.50 11.36
N ARG A 37 -13.14 5.98 10.17
CA ARG A 37 -14.05 5.91 9.03
C ARG A 37 -14.83 4.59 8.99
N ASP A 38 -14.88 3.88 10.09
CA ASP A 38 -15.64 2.63 10.25
C ASP A 38 -15.21 1.51 9.31
N ARG A 39 -13.91 1.48 8.94
CA ARG A 39 -13.39 0.35 8.18
C ARG A 39 -13.34 -0.90 9.05
N ALA A 40 -13.69 -2.04 8.48
CA ALA A 40 -13.67 -3.32 9.17
C ALA A 40 -12.24 -3.70 9.60
N ILE A 41 -12.12 -4.42 10.70
CA ILE A 41 -10.82 -4.84 11.23
C ILE A 41 -10.00 -5.62 10.19
N ASN A 42 -10.62 -6.49 9.41
CA ASN A 42 -9.91 -7.25 8.37
C ASN A 42 -9.36 -6.33 7.27
N THR A 43 -10.05 -5.24 6.96
CA THR A 43 -9.56 -4.23 6.01
C THR A 43 -8.34 -3.52 6.58
N LEU A 44 -8.37 -3.17 7.87
CA LEU A 44 -7.23 -2.53 8.54
C LEU A 44 -6.02 -3.45 8.58
N ILE A 45 -6.23 -4.74 8.83
CA ILE A 45 -5.16 -5.74 8.79
C ILE A 45 -4.55 -5.83 7.40
N ALA A 46 -5.38 -5.85 6.36
CA ALA A 46 -4.91 -5.87 4.97
C ALA A 46 -4.07 -4.63 4.63
N TYR A 47 -4.54 -3.44 5.01
CA TYR A 47 -3.78 -2.20 4.83
C TYR A 47 -2.46 -2.27 5.59
N GLY A 48 -2.49 -2.75 6.83
CA GLY A 48 -1.29 -2.89 7.65
C GLY A 48 -0.25 -3.81 7.02
N ASN A 49 -0.69 -4.93 6.48
CA ASN A 49 0.21 -5.87 5.79
C ASN A 49 0.81 -5.26 4.53
N ASP A 50 0.02 -4.53 3.75
CA ASP A 50 0.51 -3.87 2.54
C ASP A 50 1.54 -2.79 2.90
N LEU A 51 1.28 -2.01 3.94
CA LEU A 51 2.22 -0.98 4.41
C LEU A 51 3.46 -1.59 5.04
N LYS A 52 3.32 -2.71 5.73
CA LYS A 52 4.47 -3.44 6.27
C LYS A 52 5.45 -3.81 5.15
N ALA A 53 4.95 -4.36 4.05
CA ALA A 53 5.79 -4.72 2.90
C ALA A 53 6.54 -3.50 2.36
N PHE A 54 5.87 -2.35 2.26
CA PHE A 54 6.50 -1.12 1.80
C PHE A 54 7.57 -0.63 2.78
N TRP A 55 7.29 -0.69 4.07
CA TRP A 55 8.26 -0.27 5.10
C TRP A 55 9.50 -1.17 5.12
N GLU A 56 9.33 -2.47 4.86
CA GLU A 56 10.46 -3.39 4.72
C GLU A 56 11.32 -3.01 3.51
N PHE A 57 10.69 -2.66 2.39
CA PHE A 57 11.39 -2.15 1.22
C PHE A 57 12.18 -0.87 1.55
N LEU A 58 11.55 0.08 2.23
CA LEU A 58 12.22 1.32 2.62
C LEU A 58 13.45 1.02 3.48
N SER A 59 13.31 0.11 4.43
CA SER A 59 14.41 -0.30 5.31
C SER A 59 15.55 -0.94 4.53
N ASP A 60 15.23 -1.83 3.59
CA ASP A 60 16.23 -2.53 2.79
C ASP A 60 17.01 -1.58 1.88
N TYR A 61 16.37 -0.53 1.39
CA TYR A 61 16.98 0.45 0.49
C TYR A 61 17.50 1.70 1.19
N GLY A 62 17.23 1.84 2.47
CA GLY A 62 17.65 3.02 3.24
C GLY A 62 16.88 4.29 2.85
N TYR A 63 15.63 4.15 2.43
CA TYR A 63 14.78 5.27 2.04
C TYR A 63 13.89 5.71 3.18
N ALA A 64 13.65 7.03 3.28
CA ALA A 64 12.69 7.59 4.22
C ALA A 64 11.31 7.71 3.56
N TYR A 65 10.25 7.39 4.30
CA TYR A 65 8.90 7.37 3.74
C TYR A 65 8.44 8.75 3.25
N ASP A 66 8.94 9.82 3.86
CA ASP A 66 8.58 11.20 3.53
C ASP A 66 9.45 11.81 2.41
N GLU A 67 10.40 11.06 1.90
CA GLU A 67 11.28 11.47 0.80
C GLU A 67 11.15 10.57 -0.42
N VAL A 68 10.06 9.81 -0.52
CA VAL A 68 9.84 8.87 -1.62
C VAL A 68 9.44 9.62 -2.88
N SER A 69 10.12 9.31 -3.99
CA SER A 69 9.85 9.87 -5.31
C SER A 69 9.12 8.87 -6.19
N PRO A 70 8.52 9.31 -7.31
CA PRO A 70 7.92 8.38 -8.27
C PRO A 70 8.89 7.31 -8.78
N LYS A 71 10.17 7.65 -8.91
CA LYS A 71 11.21 6.68 -9.30
C LYS A 71 11.32 5.55 -8.28
N MET A 72 11.31 5.89 -7.00
CA MET A 72 11.38 4.90 -5.91
C MET A 72 10.14 3.99 -5.88
N ILE A 73 8.99 4.50 -6.28
CA ILE A 73 7.79 3.68 -6.44
C ILE A 73 8.00 2.63 -7.55
N GLY A 74 8.64 3.03 -8.64
CA GLY A 74 9.02 2.10 -9.71
C GLY A 74 9.96 1.00 -9.19
N GLU A 75 10.94 1.38 -8.38
CA GLU A 75 11.85 0.42 -7.73
C GLU A 75 11.10 -0.52 -6.79
N TYR A 76 10.10 -0.03 -6.09
CA TYR A 76 9.27 -0.87 -5.22
C TYR A 76 8.49 -1.90 -6.03
N LYS A 77 7.93 -1.51 -7.17
CA LYS A 77 7.25 -2.46 -8.06
C LYS A 77 8.21 -3.57 -8.51
N GLU A 78 9.42 -3.21 -8.92
CA GLU A 78 10.44 -4.17 -9.30
C GLU A 78 10.83 -5.08 -8.13
N TYR A 79 10.96 -4.51 -6.93
CA TYR A 79 11.25 -5.26 -5.72
C TYR A 79 10.19 -6.32 -5.45
N LEU A 80 8.91 -5.96 -5.57
CA LEU A 80 7.81 -6.91 -5.36
C LEU A 80 7.83 -8.03 -6.40
N MET A 81 8.15 -7.70 -7.64
CA MET A 81 8.24 -8.69 -8.72
C MET A 81 9.47 -9.59 -8.54
N SER A 82 10.60 -9.03 -8.13
CA SER A 82 11.86 -9.77 -7.93
C SER A 82 11.77 -10.76 -6.78
N GLU A 83 11.09 -10.40 -5.69
CA GLU A 83 10.85 -11.35 -4.60
C GLU A 83 10.11 -12.58 -5.11
N ASP A 84 9.13 -12.36 -5.98
CA ASP A 84 8.37 -13.46 -6.57
C ASP A 84 9.26 -14.33 -7.45
N ASP A 85 10.13 -13.74 -8.25
CA ASP A 85 11.06 -14.47 -9.10
C ASP A 85 12.00 -15.36 -8.29
N ASN A 86 12.49 -14.87 -7.18
CA ASN A 86 13.35 -15.63 -6.28
C ASN A 86 12.62 -16.81 -5.62
N ILE A 87 11.35 -16.61 -5.31
CA ILE A 87 10.50 -17.63 -4.71
C ILE A 87 10.03 -18.64 -5.75
N ILE A 88 9.74 -18.19 -6.96
CA ILE A 88 9.25 -19.04 -8.07
C ILE A 88 10.25 -20.14 -8.41
N ALA A 89 11.54 -19.88 -8.29
CA ALA A 89 12.56 -20.93 -8.51
C ALA A 89 12.39 -22.11 -7.56
N ILE A 90 11.71 -21.92 -6.43
CA ILE A 90 11.53 -22.92 -5.39
C ILE A 90 10.06 -23.33 -5.24
N ASN A 91 9.14 -22.36 -5.29
CA ASN A 91 7.72 -22.61 -5.03
C ASN A 91 6.83 -21.59 -5.73
N LYS A 92 6.07 -22.04 -6.71
CA LYS A 92 5.17 -21.16 -7.49
C LYS A 92 3.93 -20.70 -6.72
N GLU A 93 3.61 -21.32 -5.60
CA GLU A 93 2.40 -20.99 -4.84
C GLU A 93 2.52 -19.68 -4.08
N GLY A 94 3.74 -19.20 -3.83
CA GLY A 94 3.97 -17.94 -3.11
C GLY A 94 4.08 -16.70 -3.98
N ALA A 95 4.00 -16.84 -5.32
CA ALA A 95 4.19 -15.71 -6.23
C ALA A 95 3.04 -14.69 -6.11
N ARG A 96 3.39 -13.41 -5.94
CA ARG A 96 2.40 -12.33 -5.96
C ARG A 96 1.87 -12.14 -7.36
N THR A 97 0.55 -12.15 -7.50
CA THR A 97 -0.09 -11.88 -8.78
C THR A 97 -0.04 -10.38 -9.09
N ALA A 98 -0.20 -10.04 -10.38
CA ALA A 98 -0.36 -8.65 -10.79
C ALA A 98 -1.50 -7.97 -10.03
N LYS A 99 -2.57 -8.70 -9.76
CA LYS A 99 -3.71 -8.21 -8.98
C LYS A 99 -3.30 -7.85 -7.54
N THR A 100 -2.51 -8.69 -6.90
CA THR A 100 -2.02 -8.45 -5.54
C THR A 100 -1.12 -7.22 -5.50
N ILE A 101 -0.19 -7.10 -6.44
CA ILE A 101 0.72 -5.94 -6.52
C ILE A 101 -0.07 -4.66 -6.75
N ASN A 102 -1.08 -4.69 -7.62
CA ASN A 102 -1.95 -3.53 -7.87
C ASN A 102 -2.71 -3.11 -6.61
N ARG A 103 -3.21 -4.10 -5.85
CA ARG A 103 -3.87 -3.82 -4.57
C ARG A 103 -2.91 -3.18 -3.58
N MET A 104 -1.69 -3.68 -3.49
CA MET A 104 -0.66 -3.12 -2.59
C MET A 104 -0.31 -1.68 -2.98
N LEU A 105 -0.19 -1.40 -4.27
CA LEU A 105 0.05 -0.05 -4.76
C LEU A 105 -1.13 0.87 -4.50
N SER A 106 -2.35 0.36 -4.58
CA SER A 106 -3.56 1.13 -4.27
C SER A 106 -3.61 1.52 -2.80
N THR A 107 -3.25 0.59 -1.90
CA THR A 107 -3.14 0.89 -0.47
C THR A 107 -2.10 1.98 -0.24
N LEU A 108 -0.97 1.87 -0.91
CA LEU A 108 0.11 2.86 -0.79
C LEU A 108 -0.32 4.23 -1.30
N HIS A 109 -1.04 4.27 -2.42
CA HIS A 109 -1.61 5.52 -2.93
C HIS A 109 -2.55 6.15 -1.91
N GLY A 110 -3.42 5.36 -1.29
CA GLY A 110 -4.34 5.84 -0.26
C GLY A 110 -3.62 6.40 0.95
N PHE A 111 -2.53 5.74 1.38
CA PHE A 111 -1.71 6.22 2.47
C PHE A 111 -1.08 7.58 2.15
N TYR A 112 -0.44 7.72 1.00
CA TYR A 112 0.20 8.97 0.62
C TYR A 112 -0.82 10.08 0.32
N GLN A 113 -2.00 9.72 -0.19
CA GLN A 113 -3.06 10.70 -0.38
C GLN A 113 -3.56 11.25 0.96
N TYR A 114 -3.67 10.38 1.97
CA TYR A 114 -3.98 10.82 3.33
C TYR A 114 -2.91 11.79 3.85
N LYS A 115 -1.64 11.48 3.63
CA LYS A 115 -0.55 12.37 4.06
C LYS A 115 -0.58 13.70 3.31
N ALA A 116 -0.89 13.69 2.03
CA ALA A 116 -1.03 14.91 1.24
C ALA A 116 -2.22 15.75 1.71
N ASP A 117 -3.34 15.11 2.01
CA ASP A 117 -4.53 15.78 2.50
C ASP A 117 -4.28 16.44 3.88
N MET A 118 -3.44 15.83 4.70
CA MET A 118 -3.00 16.40 5.97
C MET A 118 -1.89 17.43 5.81
N GLN A 119 -1.48 17.72 4.58
CA GLN A 119 -0.44 18.70 4.24
C GLN A 119 0.93 18.36 4.85
N GLU A 120 1.18 17.07 5.09
CA GLU A 120 2.46 16.62 5.64
C GLU A 120 3.49 16.40 4.55
N ILE A 121 3.11 15.71 3.47
CA ILE A 121 3.98 15.41 2.33
C ILE A 121 3.13 15.27 1.06
N ASP A 122 3.75 15.43 -0.10
CA ASP A 122 3.09 15.20 -1.38
C ASP A 122 2.98 13.71 -1.67
N ASN A 123 1.97 13.35 -2.47
CA ASN A 123 1.78 11.96 -2.90
C ASN A 123 2.76 11.65 -4.04
N PRO A 124 3.72 10.72 -3.85
CA PRO A 124 4.70 10.40 -4.89
C PRO A 124 4.14 9.48 -5.98
N LEU A 125 2.96 8.87 -5.78
CA LEU A 125 2.37 8.00 -6.77
C LEU A 125 1.64 8.83 -7.82
N LEU A 126 2.11 8.73 -9.05
CA LEU A 126 1.44 9.36 -10.17
C LEU A 126 0.20 8.54 -10.53
N MET A 127 -0.86 9.22 -10.97
CA MET A 127 -2.11 8.54 -11.30
C MET A 127 -1.92 7.45 -12.35
N HIS A 128 -1.01 7.65 -13.30
CA HIS A 128 -0.73 6.62 -14.29
C HIS A 128 -0.04 5.39 -13.69
N GLU A 129 0.73 5.57 -12.61
CA GLU A 129 1.35 4.46 -11.90
C GLU A 129 0.33 3.61 -11.16
N VAL A 130 -0.70 4.23 -10.62
CA VAL A 130 -1.81 3.53 -9.98
C VAL A 130 -2.76 2.95 -11.01
N ASN A 131 -3.04 3.69 -12.08
CA ASN A 131 -4.03 3.31 -13.08
C ASN A 131 -3.52 2.29 -14.09
N ARG A 132 -2.22 2.24 -14.35
CA ARG A 132 -1.63 1.43 -15.40
C ARG A 132 -0.43 0.57 -14.99
N PRO A 133 -0.27 0.22 -13.71
CA PRO A 133 0.86 -0.65 -13.36
C PRO A 133 0.73 -2.02 -14.00
N PHE A 134 -0.49 -2.52 -14.15
CA PHE A 134 -0.79 -3.81 -14.74
C PHE A 134 -2.13 -3.76 -15.49
N ASN A 135 -2.29 -4.64 -16.47
CA ASN A 135 -3.47 -4.69 -17.32
C ASN A 135 -4.79 -4.86 -16.56
N ALA A 136 -4.79 -5.68 -15.51
CA ALA A 136 -5.99 -5.90 -14.71
C ALA A 136 -6.51 -4.63 -14.05
N PHE A 137 -5.61 -3.85 -13.49
CA PHE A 137 -5.96 -2.58 -12.85
C PHE A 137 -6.38 -1.54 -13.87
N LYS A 138 -5.65 -1.46 -14.98
CA LYS A 138 -5.99 -0.60 -16.10
C LYS A 138 -7.39 -0.88 -16.62
N GLY A 139 -7.76 -2.16 -16.76
CA GLY A 139 -9.07 -2.55 -17.25
C GLY A 139 -10.21 -2.02 -16.39
N ILE A 140 -10.06 -2.07 -15.07
CA ILE A 140 -11.09 -1.57 -14.16
C ILE A 140 -11.30 -0.07 -14.33
N LEU A 141 -10.23 0.70 -14.42
CA LEU A 141 -10.31 2.14 -14.53
C LEU A 141 -10.75 2.59 -15.92
N GLU A 142 -10.36 1.90 -16.96
CA GLU A 142 -10.80 2.19 -18.31
C GLU A 142 -12.30 1.94 -18.48
N HIS A 143 -12.81 0.92 -17.84
CA HIS A 143 -14.24 0.64 -17.82
C HIS A 143 -15.01 1.83 -17.21
N ALA A 144 -14.56 2.31 -16.06
CA ALA A 144 -15.17 3.48 -15.42
C ALA A 144 -15.12 4.72 -16.32
N ARG A 145 -14.03 4.92 -17.04
CA ARG A 145 -13.88 6.04 -17.99
C ARG A 145 -14.81 5.90 -19.19
N SER A 146 -14.94 4.69 -19.70
CA SER A 146 -15.84 4.42 -20.82
C SER A 146 -17.28 4.74 -20.45
N ASP A 147 -17.70 4.35 -19.28
CA ASP A 147 -19.03 4.67 -18.77
C ASP A 147 -19.25 6.19 -18.71
N ASN A 148 -18.27 6.93 -18.23
CA ASN A 148 -18.35 8.37 -18.15
C ASN A 148 -18.46 9.01 -19.55
N LYS A 149 -17.68 8.53 -20.51
CA LYS A 149 -17.75 9.02 -21.89
C LYS A 149 -19.10 8.74 -22.51
N THR A 150 -19.63 7.56 -22.29
CA THR A 150 -20.93 7.18 -22.80
C THR A 150 -22.04 8.08 -22.23
N LYS A 151 -21.92 8.45 -20.97
CA LYS A 151 -22.87 9.36 -20.31
C LYS A 151 -22.78 10.79 -20.84
N GLN A 152 -21.63 11.20 -21.31
CA GLN A 152 -21.41 12.55 -21.83
C GLN A 152 -21.79 12.69 -23.30
N SER A 153 -21.87 11.60 -24.01
CA SER A 153 -22.23 11.58 -25.41
C SER A 153 -23.72 11.29 -25.61
#